data_d35fbd337eeb9e50149eeb2ea7c0b6fa
#
_entry.id   d35fbd337eeb9e50149eeb2ea7c0b6fa
#
_cell.length_a   1.000
_cell.length_b   1.000
_cell.length_c   1.000
_cell.angle_alpha   90.00
_cell.angle_beta   90.00
_cell.angle_gamma   90.00
#
_symmetry.space_group_name_H-M   'P 1'
#
loop_
_entity.id
_entity.type
_entity.pdbx_description
1 polymer ?
#
loop_
_entity_poly.entity_id
_entity_poly.type
_entity_poly.pdbx_seq_one_letter_code
_entity_poly.pdbx_strand_id
1 'polypeptide(L)'
;EIRSKYKNNGSQNQKDKISHSSIHKYLDGGFSKDTLIQLEDGRSIPIIDVEINDVLIGGECVTGVVEIDGSNLGSQYSYTLVDDSDNPVIIRGGPNLLVYDDENLGIMQTLDINGELIKNEDTLYHLITNKRTMSVSGIKFLDYNSCVEIYLEEDRTSLIYSLL
;
A
#
# COMPACT_ATOMS: atom_id res chain seq x y z
N GLU A 1 16.51 4.47 -5.59
CA GLU A 1 16.94 3.22 -6.22
C GLU A 1 15.79 2.21 -6.30
N ILE A 2 15.20 1.87 -5.16
CA ILE A 2 14.03 0.99 -5.14
C ILE A 2 12.85 1.63 -5.86
N ARG A 3 12.65 2.92 -5.67
CA ARG A 3 11.63 3.70 -6.36
C ARG A 3 11.78 3.60 -7.88
N SER A 4 12.99 3.79 -8.37
CA SER A 4 13.29 3.70 -9.80
C SER A 4 13.03 2.29 -10.34
N LYS A 5 13.39 1.26 -9.59
CA LYS A 5 13.18 -0.13 -9.98
C LYS A 5 11.71 -0.46 -10.19
N TYR A 6 10.86 -0.10 -9.25
CA TYR A 6 9.42 -0.40 -9.36
C TYR A 6 8.75 0.42 -10.44
N LYS A 7 9.13 1.67 -10.59
CA LYS A 7 8.61 2.52 -11.65
C LYS A 7 8.98 1.99 -13.03
N ASN A 8 10.23 1.59 -13.21
CA ASN A 8 10.70 1.03 -14.47
C ASN A 8 10.00 -0.28 -14.81
N ASN A 9 9.77 -1.14 -13.81
CA ASN A 9 9.06 -2.39 -14.03
C ASN A 9 7.64 -2.14 -14.55
N GLY A 10 6.94 -1.16 -14.02
CA GLY A 10 5.61 -0.81 -14.47
C GLY A 10 5.58 -0.37 -15.93
N SER A 11 6.58 0.38 -16.37
CA SER A 11 6.63 0.89 -17.74
C SER A 11 7.21 -0.11 -18.74
N GLN A 12 8.08 -1.01 -18.31
CA GLN A 12 8.77 -1.94 -19.19
C GLN A 12 8.00 -3.22 -19.50
N ASN A 13 6.97 -3.51 -18.75
CA ASN A 13 6.29 -4.80 -18.80
C ASN A 13 5.14 -4.86 -19.79
N GLN A 14 5.12 -4.00 -20.80
CA GLN A 14 4.07 -4.03 -21.83
C GLN A 14 4.06 -5.34 -22.63
N LYS A 15 5.21 -5.89 -22.88
CA LYS A 15 5.34 -7.15 -23.61
C LYS A 15 4.91 -8.37 -22.79
N ASP A 16 4.84 -8.22 -21.47
CA ASP A 16 4.48 -9.28 -20.53
C ASP A 16 3.10 -9.09 -19.95
N LYS A 17 2.21 -8.40 -20.65
CA LYS A 17 0.88 -8.05 -20.16
C LYS A 17 0.08 -9.24 -19.65
N ILE A 18 0.19 -10.39 -20.30
CA ILE A 18 -0.58 -11.58 -19.93
C ILE A 18 -0.16 -12.07 -18.54
N SER A 19 1.15 -12.14 -18.28
CA SER A 19 1.66 -12.60 -17.00
C SER A 19 1.48 -11.57 -15.89
N HIS A 20 1.43 -10.28 -16.23
CA HIS A 20 1.31 -9.19 -15.26
C HIS A 20 -0.12 -8.73 -15.01
N SER A 21 -1.08 -9.11 -15.84
CA SER A 21 -2.46 -8.65 -15.69
C SER A 21 -3.07 -9.04 -14.34
N SER A 22 -2.74 -10.21 -13.81
CA SER A 22 -3.21 -10.63 -12.49
C SER A 22 -2.45 -9.97 -11.36
N ILE A 23 -1.17 -9.64 -11.57
CA ILE A 23 -0.33 -8.98 -10.57
C ILE A 23 -0.68 -7.51 -10.46
N HIS A 24 -0.95 -6.82 -11.57
CA HIS A 24 -1.26 -5.39 -11.56
C HIS A 24 -2.41 -5.03 -10.65
N LYS A 25 -3.45 -5.86 -10.57
CA LYS A 25 -4.58 -5.59 -9.67
C LYS A 25 -4.19 -5.62 -8.20
N TYR A 26 -3.11 -6.33 -7.85
CA TYR A 26 -2.60 -6.42 -6.48
C TYR A 26 -1.60 -5.30 -6.19
N LEU A 27 -0.97 -4.75 -7.21
CA LEU A 27 -0.06 -3.61 -7.08
C LEU A 27 -0.81 -2.29 -6.92
N ASP A 28 -2.12 -2.30 -7.12
CA ASP A 28 -3.01 -1.14 -7.00
C ASP A 28 -3.33 -0.85 -5.53
N GLY A 29 -2.32 -0.78 -4.70
CA GLY A 29 -2.46 -0.60 -3.26
C GLY A 29 -1.70 0.60 -2.71
N GLY A 30 -1.38 1.57 -3.54
CA GLY A 30 -0.64 2.73 -3.09
C GLY A 30 -1.51 3.79 -2.42
N PHE A 31 -0.85 4.68 -1.67
CA PHE A 31 -1.46 5.81 -0.99
C PHE A 31 -1.33 7.08 -1.83
N SER A 32 -2.25 8.01 -1.63
CA SER A 32 -2.14 9.35 -2.19
C SER A 32 -0.87 10.05 -1.64
N LYS A 33 -0.28 10.92 -2.46
CA LYS A 33 0.99 11.62 -2.14
C LYS A 33 0.94 12.41 -0.84
N ASP A 34 -0.23 12.89 -0.45
CA ASP A 34 -0.40 13.74 0.73
C ASP A 34 -0.70 12.95 2.01
N THR A 35 -0.73 11.62 1.92
CA THR A 35 -0.94 10.76 3.08
C THR A 35 0.11 11.03 4.14
N LEU A 36 -0.31 11.32 5.37
CA LEU A 36 0.61 11.69 6.44
C LEU A 36 1.24 10.48 7.08
N ILE A 37 2.55 10.51 7.14
CA ILE A 37 3.38 9.49 7.81
C ILE A 37 4.01 10.15 9.03
N GLN A 38 3.76 9.59 10.21
CA GLN A 38 4.30 10.12 11.44
C GLN A 38 5.67 9.49 11.73
N LEU A 39 6.69 10.34 11.89
CA LEU A 39 8.04 9.91 12.19
C LEU A 39 8.27 9.77 13.70
N GLU A 40 9.31 9.05 14.06
CA GLU A 40 9.71 8.81 15.45
C GLU A 40 9.94 10.09 16.23
N ASP A 41 10.43 11.13 15.58
CA ASP A 41 10.68 12.43 16.22
C ASP A 41 9.42 13.29 16.42
N GLY A 42 8.26 12.77 16.07
CA GLY A 42 6.96 13.45 16.24
C GLY A 42 6.51 14.25 15.04
N ARG A 43 7.34 14.43 14.02
CA ARG A 43 6.92 15.13 12.80
C ARG A 43 5.98 14.25 11.99
N SER A 44 5.00 14.88 11.35
CA SER A 44 4.16 14.23 10.34
C SER A 44 4.51 14.81 8.98
N ILE A 45 4.88 13.96 8.04
CA ILE A 45 5.26 14.38 6.69
C ILE A 45 4.43 13.62 5.65
N PRO A 46 4.19 14.23 4.47
CA PRO A 46 3.54 13.51 3.38
C PRO A 46 4.38 12.31 2.93
N ILE A 47 3.71 11.24 2.55
CA ILE A 47 4.41 10.02 2.11
C ILE A 47 5.40 10.28 0.97
N ILE A 48 5.09 11.24 0.10
CA ILE A 48 5.98 11.61 -1.01
C ILE A 48 7.34 12.13 -0.52
N ASP A 49 7.40 12.65 0.70
CA ASP A 49 8.63 13.21 1.29
C ASP A 49 9.40 12.20 2.15
N VAL A 50 8.87 11.02 2.34
CA VAL A 50 9.55 9.97 3.13
C VAL A 50 10.76 9.45 2.34
N GLU A 51 11.87 9.28 3.04
CA GLU A 51 13.12 8.81 2.46
C GLU A 51 13.57 7.50 3.10
N ILE A 52 14.43 6.78 2.40
CA ILE A 52 15.08 5.58 2.95
C ILE A 52 15.86 5.97 4.19
N ASN A 53 15.79 5.14 5.21
CA ASN A 53 16.35 5.30 6.55
C ASN A 53 15.54 6.19 7.50
N ASP A 54 14.43 6.78 7.05
CA ASP A 54 13.50 7.41 7.97
C ASP A 54 12.93 6.35 8.92
N VAL A 55 12.73 6.74 10.19
CA VAL A 55 12.15 5.87 11.21
C VAL A 55 10.76 6.37 11.53
N LEU A 56 9.77 5.49 11.41
CA LEU A 56 8.38 5.80 11.68
C LEU A 56 8.09 5.71 13.19
N ILE A 57 6.97 6.24 13.60
CA ILE A 57 6.61 6.31 15.02
C ILE A 57 6.53 4.94 15.71
N GLY A 58 6.21 3.89 14.95
CA GLY A 58 6.20 2.52 15.48
C GLY A 58 7.58 1.87 15.53
N GLY A 59 8.64 2.60 15.18
CA GLY A 59 10.01 2.09 15.16
C GLY A 59 10.39 1.40 13.85
N GLU A 60 9.52 1.38 12.87
CA GLU A 60 9.83 0.80 11.56
C GLU A 60 10.84 1.69 10.83
N CYS A 61 11.87 1.07 10.27
CA CYS A 61 12.85 1.77 9.44
C CYS A 61 12.47 1.60 7.96
N VAL A 62 12.36 2.69 7.24
CA VAL A 62 12.04 2.67 5.81
C VAL A 62 13.24 2.16 5.04
N THR A 63 13.08 1.06 4.34
CA THR A 63 14.11 0.44 3.50
C THR A 63 13.84 0.64 2.01
N GLY A 64 12.65 1.07 1.65
CA GLY A 64 12.30 1.37 0.27
C GLY A 64 11.11 2.30 0.17
N VAL A 65 11.11 3.09 -0.88
CA VAL A 65 9.97 3.94 -1.27
C VAL A 65 9.52 3.50 -2.66
N VAL A 66 8.20 3.38 -2.83
CA VAL A 66 7.60 2.81 -4.03
C VAL A 66 6.70 3.85 -4.69
N GLU A 67 6.86 4.02 -5.99
CA GLU A 67 5.94 4.81 -6.81
C GLU A 67 5.14 3.86 -7.69
N ILE A 68 3.83 4.03 -7.71
CA ILE A 68 2.90 3.19 -8.44
C ILE A 68 2.18 4.06 -9.46
N ASP A 69 2.10 3.58 -10.70
CA ASP A 69 1.39 4.30 -11.77
C ASP A 69 -0.12 4.16 -11.56
N GLY A 70 -0.70 5.15 -10.90
CA GLY A 70 -2.14 5.17 -10.60
C GLY A 70 -3.02 5.46 -11.79
N SER A 71 -2.46 5.95 -12.89
CA SER A 71 -3.26 6.27 -14.08
C SER A 71 -3.65 5.02 -14.87
N ASN A 72 -2.88 3.93 -14.75
CA ASN A 72 -3.10 2.69 -15.48
C ASN A 72 -3.64 1.56 -14.61
N LEU A 73 -3.79 1.78 -13.33
CA LEU A 73 -4.37 0.82 -12.41
C LEU A 73 -5.81 1.20 -12.12
N GLY A 74 -6.52 0.35 -11.42
CA GLY A 74 -7.95 0.50 -11.20
C GLY A 74 -8.38 1.78 -10.49
N SER A 75 -9.58 1.77 -9.98
CA SER A 75 -10.17 2.94 -9.31
C SER A 75 -9.47 3.23 -7.99
N GLN A 76 -9.52 4.50 -7.59
CA GLN A 76 -9.01 4.97 -6.31
C GLN A 76 -10.17 5.44 -5.44
N TYR A 77 -9.96 5.39 -4.13
CA TYR A 77 -11.02 5.61 -3.15
C TYR A 77 -10.54 6.47 -2.00
N SER A 78 -11.51 7.11 -1.34
CA SER A 78 -11.32 7.75 -0.05
C SER A 78 -11.99 6.88 1.00
N TYR A 79 -11.21 6.45 2.00
CA TYR A 79 -11.70 5.59 3.07
C TYR A 79 -11.70 6.36 4.38
N THR A 80 -12.72 6.16 5.20
CA THR A 80 -12.75 6.70 6.57
C THR A 80 -12.47 5.55 7.53
N LEU A 81 -11.35 5.63 8.21
CA LEU A 81 -10.89 4.64 9.18
C LEU A 81 -10.87 5.28 10.58
N VAL A 82 -10.58 4.49 11.58
CA VAL A 82 -10.49 4.96 12.97
C VAL A 82 -9.09 4.64 13.47
N ASP A 83 -8.42 5.66 14.04
CA ASP A 83 -7.07 5.47 14.60
C ASP A 83 -7.14 4.84 16.01
N ASP A 84 -5.97 4.68 16.64
CA ASP A 84 -5.86 4.06 17.97
C ASP A 84 -6.60 4.84 19.06
N SER A 85 -6.87 6.11 18.82
CA SER A 85 -7.57 7.00 19.77
C SER A 85 -9.05 7.18 19.44
N ASP A 86 -9.61 6.32 18.57
CA ASP A 86 -10.99 6.37 18.09
C ASP A 86 -11.32 7.64 17.28
N ASN A 87 -10.32 8.31 16.72
CA ASN A 87 -10.52 9.47 15.87
C ASN A 87 -10.69 9.04 14.41
N PRO A 88 -11.61 9.63 13.64
CA PRO A 88 -11.74 9.33 12.23
C PRO A 88 -10.54 9.87 11.45
N VAL A 89 -10.05 9.06 10.53
CA VAL A 89 -8.92 9.41 9.66
C VAL A 89 -9.31 9.08 8.22
N ILE A 90 -9.04 10.01 7.32
CA ILE A 90 -9.31 9.80 5.90
C ILE A 90 -8.02 9.34 5.22
N ILE A 91 -8.11 8.19 4.56
CA ILE A 91 -7.01 7.61 3.78
C ILE A 91 -7.46 7.54 2.31
N ARG A 92 -6.64 8.01 1.39
CA ARG A 92 -6.92 7.94 -0.04
C ARG A 92 -5.89 7.06 -0.73
N GLY A 93 -6.37 6.24 -1.65
CA GLY A 93 -5.48 5.36 -2.42
C GLY A 93 -6.23 4.30 -3.18
N GLY A 94 -5.49 3.28 -3.60
CA GLY A 94 -6.05 2.15 -4.32
C GLY A 94 -6.83 1.19 -3.43
N PRO A 95 -7.45 0.17 -4.03
CA PRO A 95 -8.33 -0.76 -3.29
C PRO A 95 -7.58 -1.83 -2.51
N ASN A 96 -6.28 -1.99 -2.75
CA ASN A 96 -5.52 -3.12 -2.21
C ASN A 96 -4.60 -2.75 -1.04
N LEU A 97 -4.94 -1.70 -0.30
CA LEU A 97 -4.29 -1.38 0.96
C LEU A 97 -4.72 -2.37 2.02
N LEU A 98 -3.78 -2.85 2.82
CA LEU A 98 -4.07 -3.84 3.87
C LEU A 98 -3.81 -3.26 5.24
N VAL A 99 -4.87 -3.18 6.04
CA VAL A 99 -4.82 -2.74 7.43
C VAL A 99 -4.56 -3.96 8.31
N TYR A 100 -3.64 -3.82 9.25
CA TYR A 100 -3.38 -4.85 10.24
C TYR A 100 -4.22 -4.60 11.49
N ASP A 101 -4.99 -5.59 11.91
CA ASP A 101 -5.80 -5.52 13.12
C ASP A 101 -5.21 -6.46 14.19
N ASP A 102 -4.52 -5.88 15.16
CA ASP A 102 -3.91 -6.64 16.24
C ASP A 102 -4.94 -7.34 17.13
N GLU A 103 -6.10 -6.72 17.35
CA GLU A 103 -7.13 -7.28 18.24
C GLU A 103 -7.75 -8.55 17.68
N ASN A 104 -7.99 -8.55 16.38
CA ASN A 104 -8.61 -9.69 15.70
C ASN A 104 -7.58 -10.60 15.04
N LEU A 105 -6.28 -10.30 15.19
CA LEU A 105 -5.18 -11.04 14.57
C LEU A 105 -5.40 -11.24 13.07
N GLY A 106 -6.00 -10.26 12.44
CA GLY A 106 -6.38 -10.35 11.04
C GLY A 106 -5.91 -9.17 10.21
N ILE A 107 -6.00 -9.37 8.90
CA ILE A 107 -5.68 -8.36 7.90
C ILE A 107 -6.97 -8.08 7.14
N MET A 108 -7.29 -6.81 6.98
CA MET A 108 -8.48 -6.39 6.27
C MET A 108 -8.11 -5.48 5.11
N GLN A 109 -8.67 -5.75 3.94
CA GLN A 109 -8.54 -4.83 2.81
C GLN A 109 -9.36 -3.58 3.07
N THR A 110 -8.81 -2.43 2.70
CA THR A 110 -9.57 -1.18 2.79
C THR A 110 -10.81 -1.19 1.90
N LEU A 111 -10.81 -1.97 0.84
CA LEU A 111 -11.97 -2.11 -0.04
C LEU A 111 -13.20 -2.68 0.70
N ASP A 112 -12.98 -3.48 1.73
CA ASP A 112 -14.07 -4.02 2.55
C ASP A 112 -14.67 -2.97 3.50
N ILE A 113 -14.03 -1.82 3.60
CA ILE A 113 -14.51 -0.65 4.32
C ILE A 113 -15.17 0.27 3.30
N ASN A 114 -16.29 0.89 3.65
CA ASN A 114 -17.01 1.76 2.73
C ASN A 114 -16.12 2.89 2.20
N GLY A 115 -15.58 2.67 0.99
CA GLY A 115 -14.79 3.66 0.30
C GLY A 115 -15.63 4.45 -0.69
N GLU A 116 -15.36 5.74 -0.82
CA GLU A 116 -15.98 6.58 -1.83
C GLU A 116 -15.05 6.73 -3.02
N LEU A 117 -15.59 6.52 -4.21
CA LEU A 117 -14.83 6.67 -5.45
C LEU A 117 -14.34 8.10 -5.60
N ILE A 118 -13.06 8.28 -5.91
CA ILE A 118 -12.49 9.59 -6.15
C ILE A 118 -11.82 9.64 -7.53
N LYS A 119 -11.47 10.85 -7.96
CA LYS A 119 -10.70 11.02 -9.19
C LYS A 119 -9.31 10.43 -8.98
N ASN A 120 -8.85 9.62 -9.94
CA ASN A 120 -7.55 8.98 -9.84
C ASN A 120 -6.42 9.99 -9.86
N GLU A 121 -5.46 9.81 -8.95
CA GLU A 121 -4.17 10.48 -9.00
C GLU A 121 -3.24 9.71 -9.93
N ASP A 122 -2.35 10.41 -10.63
CA ASP A 122 -1.46 9.79 -11.60
C ASP A 122 -0.43 8.87 -10.95
N THR A 123 0.00 9.20 -9.74
CA THR A 123 1.00 8.43 -9.02
C THR A 123 0.54 8.18 -7.59
N LEU A 124 0.62 6.93 -7.17
CA LEU A 124 0.41 6.53 -5.78
C LEU A 124 1.74 6.12 -5.16
N TYR A 125 1.80 6.09 -3.84
CA TYR A 125 3.03 5.84 -3.10
C TYR A 125 2.84 4.76 -2.05
N HIS A 126 3.90 4.03 -1.78
CA HIS A 126 3.92 3.03 -0.71
C HIS A 126 5.32 2.95 -0.14
N LEU A 127 5.47 2.24 0.98
CA LEU A 127 6.75 2.09 1.66
C LEU A 127 7.07 0.61 1.86
N ILE A 128 8.36 0.33 1.96
CA ILE A 128 8.88 -0.95 2.40
C ILE A 128 9.65 -0.68 3.68
N THR A 129 9.41 -1.47 4.72
CA THR A 129 10.07 -1.30 6.01
C THR A 129 10.70 -2.61 6.49
N ASN A 130 11.59 -2.49 7.46
CA ASN A 130 12.26 -3.66 8.05
C ASN A 130 11.34 -4.49 8.96
N LYS A 131 10.17 -3.95 9.35
CA LYS A 131 9.19 -4.64 10.21
C LYS A 131 7.98 -5.15 9.44
N ARG A 132 7.94 -4.95 8.13
CA ARG A 132 6.87 -5.39 7.24
C ARG A 132 5.52 -4.72 7.49
N THR A 133 5.49 -3.76 8.38
CA THR A 133 4.33 -2.91 8.67
C THR A 133 4.73 -1.46 8.61
N MET A 134 3.77 -0.58 8.51
CA MET A 134 4.01 0.86 8.50
C MET A 134 2.91 1.59 9.23
N SER A 135 3.30 2.62 9.98
CA SER A 135 2.36 3.47 10.73
C SER A 135 1.94 4.63 9.85
N VAL A 136 0.65 4.70 9.53
CA VAL A 136 0.08 5.72 8.66
C VAL A 136 -1.07 6.42 9.41
N SER A 137 -0.88 7.68 9.78
CA SER A 137 -1.92 8.48 10.44
C SER A 137 -2.54 7.78 11.66
N GLY A 138 -1.73 7.09 12.45
CA GLY A 138 -2.19 6.36 13.64
C GLY A 138 -2.79 4.99 13.38
N ILE A 139 -2.68 4.50 12.18
CA ILE A 139 -3.21 3.19 11.77
C ILE A 139 -2.05 2.32 11.26
N LYS A 140 -2.07 1.05 11.63
CA LYS A 140 -1.05 0.11 11.21
C LYS A 140 -1.46 -0.58 9.91
N PHE A 141 -0.66 -0.37 8.87
CA PHE A 141 -0.84 -1.03 7.57
C PHE A 141 0.29 -2.02 7.33
N LEU A 142 0.07 -2.98 6.47
CA LEU A 142 1.17 -3.78 5.95
C LEU A 142 1.98 -2.95 4.96
N ASP A 143 3.29 -3.19 4.92
CA ASP A 143 4.15 -2.54 3.94
C ASP A 143 3.91 -3.12 2.53
N TYR A 144 4.52 -2.51 1.52
CA TYR A 144 4.29 -2.90 0.13
C TYR A 144 4.67 -4.36 -0.13
N ASN A 145 5.83 -4.80 0.35
CA ASN A 145 6.28 -6.17 0.13
C ASN A 145 5.35 -7.20 0.76
N SER A 146 4.85 -6.92 1.95
CA SER A 146 3.91 -7.83 2.62
C SER A 146 2.59 -7.91 1.87
N CYS A 147 2.09 -6.79 1.34
CA CYS A 147 0.89 -6.79 0.52
C CYS A 147 1.08 -7.66 -0.73
N VAL A 148 2.18 -7.46 -1.45
CA VAL A 148 2.48 -8.23 -2.67
C VAL A 148 2.59 -9.72 -2.36
N GLU A 149 3.29 -10.08 -1.30
CA GLU A 149 3.46 -11.49 -0.91
C GLU A 149 2.11 -12.16 -0.60
N ILE A 150 1.24 -11.47 0.12
CA ILE A 150 -0.08 -12.01 0.46
C ILE A 150 -0.90 -12.26 -0.80
N TYR A 151 -0.93 -11.30 -1.72
CA TYR A 151 -1.70 -11.48 -2.95
C TYR A 151 -1.11 -12.54 -3.85
N LEU A 152 0.21 -12.65 -3.94
CA LEU A 152 0.84 -13.71 -4.70
C LEU A 152 0.54 -15.09 -4.11
N GLU A 153 0.48 -15.21 -2.79
CA GLU A 153 0.14 -16.47 -2.13
C GLU A 153 -1.30 -16.85 -2.39
N GLU A 154 -2.24 -15.90 -2.32
CA GLU A 154 -3.63 -16.13 -2.67
C GLU A 154 -3.78 -16.58 -4.13
N ASP A 155 -3.08 -15.93 -5.05
CA ASP A 155 -3.13 -16.25 -6.46
C ASP A 155 -2.58 -17.66 -6.72
N ARG A 156 -1.49 -18.03 -6.07
CA ARG A 156 -0.93 -19.38 -6.13
C ARG A 156 -1.90 -20.43 -5.61
N THR A 157 -2.53 -20.16 -4.49
CA THR A 157 -3.52 -21.07 -3.89
C THR A 157 -4.72 -21.27 -4.82
N SER A 158 -5.22 -20.19 -5.39
CA SER A 158 -6.31 -20.26 -6.37
C SER A 158 -5.93 -21.08 -7.59
N LEU A 159 -4.70 -20.93 -8.09
CA LEU A 159 -4.22 -21.70 -9.22
C LEU A 159 -4.15 -23.19 -8.88
N ILE A 160 -3.64 -23.54 -7.71
CA ILE A 160 -3.58 -24.93 -7.26
C ILE A 160 -4.97 -25.53 -7.20
N TYR A 161 -5.92 -24.85 -6.60
CA TYR A 161 -7.31 -25.33 -6.53
C TYR A 161 -7.94 -25.52 -7.90
N SER A 162 -7.62 -24.65 -8.85
CA SER A 162 -8.16 -24.76 -10.20
C SER A 162 -7.60 -25.97 -10.96
N LEU A 163 -6.47 -26.51 -10.55
CA LEU A 163 -5.84 -27.69 -11.15
C LEU A 163 -6.32 -29.00 -10.55
N LEU A 164 -7.01 -28.94 -9.44
CA LEU A 164 -7.57 -30.13 -8.78
C LEU A 164 -8.95 -30.47 -9.32
#